data_24f7ef39b9ec3d356e23fad67ae6d1da
#
_entry.id   24f7ef39b9ec3d356e23fad67ae6d1da
#
_cell.length_a   1.000
_cell.length_b   1.000
_cell.length_c   1.000
_cell.angle_alpha   90.00
_cell.angle_beta   90.00
_cell.angle_gamma   90.00
#
_symmetry.space_group_name_H-M   'P 1'
#
loop_
_entity.id
_entity.type
_entity.pdbx_description
1 polymer ?
#
loop_
_entity_poly.entity_id
_entity_poly.type
_entity_poly.pdbx_seq_one_letter_code
_entity_poly.pdbx_strand_id
1 'polypeptide(L)'
;MTCDLCTDTARHVVTVKTSSISELQDAPAPGSQFGYHLHFVASDGSHHAEIIHWDKEQRKAVVDLSMRDVPKAEMLTVLDGRLINTGVPHYVQHVEDLEHFDVVGEGRRLRHHPDLGPEGANVNFVEEKPDGTLSVRTYERGVEDETWACGTGVTACAIVMNNHDIHTRGGDFHVRFRQVCDTYTDVHLIGPASFNFAGEILKKDNQIIRRSDIQTI
;
A
#
# COMPACT_ATOMS: atom_id res chain seq x y z
N MET A 1 -2.15 5.60 -11.03
CA MET A 1 -2.07 5.86 -9.59
C MET A 1 -3.16 5.00 -8.96
N THR A 2 -2.84 3.76 -8.59
CA THR A 2 -3.68 3.03 -7.66
C THR A 2 -3.39 3.66 -6.31
N CYS A 3 -4.16 4.67 -5.94
CA CYS A 3 -4.31 4.95 -4.53
C CYS A 3 -5.10 3.75 -4.00
N ASP A 4 -4.45 2.81 -3.32
CA ASP A 4 -5.15 1.91 -2.43
C ASP A 4 -5.78 2.81 -1.39
N LEU A 5 -7.03 3.19 -1.68
CA LEU A 5 -7.94 3.64 -0.67
C LEU A 5 -8.14 2.41 0.22
N CYS A 6 -7.26 2.23 1.20
CA CYS A 6 -7.63 1.50 2.40
C CYS A 6 -8.89 2.18 2.88
N THR A 7 -10.02 1.63 2.53
CA THR A 7 -11.32 2.11 2.94
C THR A 7 -11.53 1.69 4.39
N ASP A 8 -10.79 2.34 5.28
CA ASP A 8 -11.32 2.49 6.62
C ASP A 8 -12.58 3.35 6.48
N THR A 9 -13.70 2.89 7.00
CA THR A 9 -15.03 3.50 6.90
C THR A 9 -15.14 4.91 7.53
N ALA A 10 -14.03 5.49 7.96
CA ALA A 10 -13.88 6.85 8.41
C ALA A 10 -13.31 7.71 7.28
N ARG A 11 -14.19 8.28 6.48
CA ARG A 11 -14.05 9.52 5.68
C ARG A 11 -12.60 10.01 5.47
N HIS A 12 -11.85 9.42 4.55
CA HIS A 12 -10.58 9.98 4.15
C HIS A 12 -10.75 10.87 2.92
N VAL A 13 -10.53 12.16 3.11
CA VAL A 13 -10.42 13.12 2.00
C VAL A 13 -8.96 13.13 1.57
N VAL A 14 -8.64 12.40 0.54
CA VAL A 14 -7.33 12.55 -0.12
C VAL A 14 -7.39 13.85 -0.91
N THR A 15 -6.75 14.89 -0.40
CA THR A 15 -6.55 16.12 -1.18
C THR A 15 -5.29 15.94 -2.01
N VAL A 16 -5.43 15.37 -3.21
CA VAL A 16 -4.35 15.37 -4.19
C VAL A 16 -4.33 16.76 -4.81
N LYS A 17 -3.37 17.61 -4.43
CA LYS A 17 -3.03 18.79 -5.22
C LYS A 17 -2.19 18.30 -6.40
N THR A 18 -2.83 17.86 -7.46
CA THR A 18 -2.17 17.67 -8.74
C THR A 18 -2.22 18.97 -9.53
N SER A 19 -1.06 19.48 -9.94
CA SER A 19 -0.96 20.11 -11.23
C SER A 19 -1.62 19.15 -12.23
N SER A 20 -2.45 19.65 -13.08
CA SER A 20 -3.47 18.91 -13.85
C SER A 20 -2.99 17.59 -14.47
N ILE A 21 -3.89 16.58 -14.56
CA ILE A 21 -3.68 15.31 -15.28
C ILE A 21 -3.18 15.52 -16.72
N SER A 22 -3.47 16.65 -17.34
CA SER A 22 -2.90 17.06 -18.64
C SER A 22 -1.37 17.17 -18.62
N GLU A 23 -0.75 17.50 -17.50
CA GLU A 23 0.71 17.57 -17.37
C GLU A 23 1.37 16.17 -17.32
N LEU A 24 0.64 15.13 -16.88
CA LEU A 24 1.11 13.74 -16.95
C LEU A 24 1.16 13.20 -18.39
N GLN A 25 0.43 13.82 -19.33
CA GLN A 25 0.46 13.42 -20.74
C GLN A 25 1.76 13.83 -21.44
N ASP A 26 2.45 14.83 -20.90
CA ASP A 26 3.73 15.35 -21.38
C ASP A 26 4.90 14.99 -20.47
N ALA A 27 4.79 13.83 -19.77
CA ALA A 27 5.85 13.34 -18.88
C ALA A 27 7.21 13.34 -19.56
N PRO A 28 8.25 13.97 -18.97
CA PRO A 28 9.57 13.94 -19.53
C PRO A 28 10.10 12.50 -19.60
N ALA A 29 10.98 12.25 -20.58
CA ALA A 29 11.59 10.95 -20.76
C ALA A 29 12.31 10.49 -19.47
N PRO A 30 12.38 9.15 -19.19
CA PRO A 30 13.13 8.62 -18.07
C PRO A 30 14.54 9.15 -18.06
N GLY A 31 15.03 9.65 -16.91
CA GLY A 31 16.35 10.22 -16.76
C GLY A 31 16.46 11.73 -17.04
N SER A 32 15.36 12.44 -17.32
CA SER A 32 15.38 13.91 -17.31
C SER A 32 15.47 14.42 -15.87
N GLN A 33 16.15 15.58 -15.67
CA GLN A 33 16.27 16.25 -14.35
C GLN A 33 14.91 16.73 -13.76
N PHE A 34 13.81 16.43 -14.41
CA PHE A 34 12.44 16.82 -14.04
C PHE A 34 11.60 15.56 -13.81
N GLY A 35 11.92 14.79 -12.78
CA GLY A 35 11.03 13.74 -12.27
C GLY A 35 9.72 14.35 -11.76
N TYR A 36 8.58 13.67 -11.97
CA TYR A 36 7.34 14.10 -11.35
C TYR A 36 7.40 13.74 -9.86
N HIS A 37 7.54 14.78 -9.05
CA HIS A 37 7.47 14.69 -7.60
C HIS A 37 6.06 15.04 -7.14
N LEU A 38 5.47 14.16 -6.37
CA LEU A 38 4.14 14.33 -5.81
C LEU A 38 4.26 14.41 -4.28
N HIS A 39 3.62 15.40 -3.69
CA HIS A 39 3.42 15.47 -2.24
C HIS A 39 1.93 15.34 -1.95
N PHE A 40 1.57 14.43 -1.08
CA PHE A 40 0.19 14.25 -0.66
C PHE A 40 0.10 13.86 0.81
N VAL A 41 -1.08 14.02 1.38
CA VAL A 41 -1.37 13.64 2.76
C VAL A 41 -2.40 12.51 2.72
N ALA A 42 -2.09 11.39 3.35
CA ALA A 42 -2.99 10.28 3.59
C ALA A 42 -3.31 10.17 5.09
N SER A 43 -4.09 9.16 5.47
CA SER A 43 -4.48 8.96 6.87
C SER A 43 -3.32 8.64 7.79
N ASP A 44 -2.26 8.06 7.26
CA ASP A 44 -1.04 7.67 7.97
C ASP A 44 0.06 8.76 7.92
N GLY A 45 -0.18 9.89 7.25
CA GLY A 45 0.73 11.03 7.24
C GLY A 45 1.01 11.65 5.88
N SER A 46 2.11 12.38 5.82
CA SER A 46 2.60 13.01 4.59
C SER A 46 3.48 12.05 3.81
N HIS A 47 3.23 11.96 2.51
CA HIS A 47 3.98 11.13 1.59
C HIS A 47 4.64 11.95 0.50
N HIS A 48 5.78 11.44 0.03
CA HIS A 48 6.48 11.90 -1.14
C HIS A 48 6.53 10.75 -2.14
N ALA A 49 6.19 11.02 -3.38
CA ALA A 49 6.27 10.03 -4.45
C ALA A 49 6.99 10.61 -5.67
N GLU A 50 7.75 9.75 -6.33
CA GLU A 50 8.42 10.05 -7.58
C GLU A 50 8.02 9.04 -8.65
N ILE A 51 7.63 9.50 -9.84
CA ILE A 51 7.44 8.62 -11.00
C ILE A 51 8.81 8.42 -11.63
N ILE A 52 9.39 7.24 -11.41
CA ILE A 52 10.73 6.89 -11.89
C ILE A 52 10.74 6.27 -13.28
N HIS A 53 9.59 5.78 -13.74
CA HIS A 53 9.39 5.29 -15.09
C HIS A 53 7.94 5.52 -15.54
N TRP A 54 7.74 5.88 -16.81
CA TRP A 54 6.42 6.05 -17.40
C TRP A 54 6.36 5.40 -18.80
N ASP A 55 5.47 4.44 -18.97
CA ASP A 55 5.09 3.86 -20.26
C ASP A 55 3.80 4.52 -20.75
N LYS A 56 3.93 5.42 -21.73
CA LYS A 56 2.81 6.18 -22.27
C LYS A 56 1.82 5.30 -23.05
N GLU A 57 2.30 4.25 -23.71
CA GLU A 57 1.45 3.37 -24.52
C GLU A 57 0.57 2.48 -23.65
N GLN A 58 1.15 1.91 -22.61
CA GLN A 58 0.44 1.07 -21.66
C GLN A 58 -0.24 1.87 -20.54
N ARG A 59 0.02 3.18 -20.44
CA ARG A 59 -0.43 4.05 -19.35
C ARG A 59 -0.08 3.49 -17.96
N LYS A 60 1.15 3.00 -17.84
CA LYS A 60 1.70 2.42 -16.62
C LYS A 60 2.92 3.20 -16.15
N ALA A 61 3.05 3.32 -14.87
CA ALA A 61 4.20 3.94 -14.20
C ALA A 61 4.90 2.94 -13.28
N VAL A 62 6.16 3.24 -12.96
CA VAL A 62 6.80 2.75 -11.74
C VAL A 62 6.97 3.95 -10.82
N VAL A 63 6.49 3.82 -9.60
CA VAL A 63 6.47 4.89 -8.60
C VAL A 63 7.34 4.49 -7.43
N ASP A 64 8.20 5.38 -7.00
CA ASP A 64 8.93 5.32 -5.73
C ASP A 64 8.16 6.17 -4.70
N LEU A 65 7.62 5.53 -3.67
CA LEU A 65 6.78 6.14 -2.64
C LEU A 65 7.49 6.08 -1.29
N SER A 66 7.71 7.24 -0.66
CA SER A 66 8.20 7.28 0.71
C SER A 66 7.14 6.75 1.67
N MET A 67 7.55 5.85 2.55
CA MET A 67 6.75 5.31 3.63
C MET A 67 7.24 5.86 4.97
N ARG A 68 6.47 5.65 6.02
CA ARG A 68 6.93 6.06 7.37
C ARG A 68 8.11 5.21 7.84
N ASP A 69 8.95 5.81 8.65
CA ASP A 69 9.96 5.08 9.42
C ASP A 69 9.28 4.17 10.46
N VAL A 70 9.86 3.00 10.72
CA VAL A 70 9.28 1.99 11.60
C VAL A 70 10.24 1.67 12.75
N PRO A 71 9.94 2.11 13.99
CA PRO A 71 10.69 1.69 15.17
C PRO A 71 10.57 0.18 15.42
N LYS A 72 11.66 -0.50 15.73
CA LYS A 72 11.63 -1.93 16.07
C LYS A 72 10.74 -2.26 17.26
N ALA A 73 10.56 -1.31 18.17
CA ALA A 73 9.66 -1.47 19.29
C ALA A 73 8.19 -1.64 18.87
N GLU A 74 7.84 -1.23 17.64
CA GLU A 74 6.51 -1.44 17.05
C GLU A 74 6.36 -2.81 16.36
N MET A 75 7.42 -3.64 16.34
CA MET A 75 7.38 -5.00 15.80
C MET A 75 7.32 -6.02 16.94
N LEU A 76 6.16 -6.61 17.15
CA LEU A 76 5.88 -7.55 18.25
C LEU A 76 5.76 -8.97 17.73
N THR A 77 6.26 -9.94 18.50
CA THR A 77 5.95 -11.36 18.25
C THR A 77 4.58 -11.65 18.83
N VAL A 78 3.65 -12.07 18.00
CA VAL A 78 2.25 -12.36 18.36
C VAL A 78 1.82 -13.62 17.62
N LEU A 79 1.19 -14.56 18.31
CA LEU A 79 0.82 -15.84 17.72
C LEU A 79 2.03 -16.48 17.00
N ASP A 80 1.82 -17.00 15.80
CA ASP A 80 2.88 -17.64 14.98
C ASP A 80 3.52 -16.63 13.97
N GLY A 81 3.39 -15.32 14.24
CA GLY A 81 3.85 -14.27 13.32
C GLY A 81 4.35 -13.01 14.01
N ARG A 82 4.34 -11.94 13.26
CA ARG A 82 4.77 -10.62 13.72
C ARG A 82 3.68 -9.58 13.50
N LEU A 83 3.42 -8.75 14.50
CA LEU A 83 2.59 -7.56 14.37
C LEU A 83 3.51 -6.35 14.23
N ILE A 84 3.30 -5.54 13.22
CA ILE A 84 4.09 -4.35 12.88
C ILE A 84 3.18 -3.24 12.38
N ASN A 85 3.53 -1.97 12.60
CA ASN A 85 2.79 -0.84 12.09
C ASN A 85 3.60 -0.06 11.05
N THR A 86 3.20 -0.12 9.79
CA THR A 86 3.80 0.61 8.66
C THR A 86 2.93 1.77 8.15
N GLY A 87 2.08 2.31 9.01
CA GLY A 87 1.04 3.32 8.75
C GLY A 87 -0.30 2.85 9.28
N VAL A 88 -0.56 1.56 9.13
CA VAL A 88 -1.66 0.81 9.74
C VAL A 88 -1.11 -0.52 10.30
N PRO A 89 -1.81 -1.17 11.25
CA PRO A 89 -1.36 -2.46 11.81
C PRO A 89 -1.39 -3.57 10.77
N HIS A 90 -0.29 -4.33 10.69
CA HIS A 90 -0.14 -5.53 9.86
C HIS A 90 0.33 -6.71 10.69
N TYR A 91 -0.38 -7.82 10.59
CA TYR A 91 0.08 -9.11 11.05
C TYR A 91 0.71 -9.85 9.88
N VAL A 92 1.94 -10.33 10.04
CA VAL A 92 2.70 -11.03 9.02
C VAL A 92 2.99 -12.43 9.50
N GLN A 93 2.52 -13.43 8.76
CA GLN A 93 2.70 -14.84 9.05
C GLN A 93 3.38 -15.54 7.87
N HIS A 94 4.49 -16.23 8.16
CA HIS A 94 5.10 -17.13 7.18
C HIS A 94 4.24 -18.39 7.01
N VAL A 95 4.05 -18.79 5.75
CA VAL A 95 3.32 -20.00 5.38
C VAL A 95 4.09 -20.77 4.30
N GLU A 96 3.85 -22.06 4.20
CA GLU A 96 4.26 -22.89 3.10
C GLU A 96 3.11 -22.99 2.08
N ASP A 97 3.43 -23.13 0.78
CA ASP A 97 2.45 -23.31 -0.29
C ASP A 97 1.37 -22.21 -0.32
N LEU A 98 1.80 -20.96 -0.40
CA LEU A 98 0.92 -19.79 -0.41
C LEU A 98 -0.08 -19.82 -1.57
N GLU A 99 0.26 -20.46 -2.68
CA GLU A 99 -0.62 -20.60 -3.86
C GLU A 99 -1.96 -21.25 -3.49
N HIS A 100 -1.93 -22.32 -2.68
CA HIS A 100 -3.12 -23.08 -2.28
C HIS A 100 -3.63 -22.72 -0.89
N PHE A 101 -3.02 -21.71 -0.23
CA PHE A 101 -3.38 -21.31 1.12
C PHE A 101 -4.75 -20.60 1.16
N ASP A 102 -5.57 -20.93 2.18
CA ASP A 102 -6.88 -20.29 2.40
C ASP A 102 -6.72 -18.91 3.05
N VAL A 103 -6.30 -17.92 2.24
CA VAL A 103 -6.09 -16.54 2.68
C VAL A 103 -7.36 -15.92 3.24
N VAL A 104 -8.52 -16.18 2.64
CA VAL A 104 -9.78 -15.56 3.07
C VAL A 104 -10.28 -16.14 4.37
N GLY A 105 -10.26 -17.47 4.52
CA GLY A 105 -10.70 -18.14 5.75
C GLY A 105 -9.81 -17.80 6.94
N GLU A 106 -8.51 -18.00 6.79
CA GLU A 106 -7.53 -17.72 7.85
C GLU A 106 -7.38 -16.21 8.12
N GLY A 107 -7.39 -15.39 7.07
CA GLY A 107 -7.37 -13.94 7.19
C GLY A 107 -8.54 -13.42 8.01
N ARG A 108 -9.76 -13.87 7.72
CA ARG A 108 -10.97 -13.51 8.47
C ARG A 108 -10.87 -13.95 9.93
N ARG A 109 -10.36 -15.14 10.20
CA ARG A 109 -10.16 -15.67 11.56
C ARG A 109 -9.18 -14.82 12.37
N LEU A 110 -8.05 -14.44 11.76
CA LEU A 110 -6.97 -13.68 12.41
C LEU A 110 -7.27 -12.19 12.52
N ARG A 111 -7.95 -11.61 11.53
CA ARG A 111 -8.22 -10.19 11.39
C ARG A 111 -8.74 -9.52 12.68
N HIS A 112 -9.57 -10.23 13.44
CA HIS A 112 -10.18 -9.76 14.68
C HIS A 112 -9.64 -10.48 15.93
N HIS A 113 -8.49 -11.15 15.81
CA HIS A 113 -7.92 -11.85 16.97
C HIS A 113 -7.56 -10.85 18.08
N PRO A 114 -7.93 -11.12 19.35
CA PRO A 114 -7.71 -10.17 20.46
C PRO A 114 -6.26 -9.70 20.60
N ASP A 115 -5.30 -10.59 20.33
CA ASP A 115 -3.87 -10.31 20.45
C ASP A 115 -3.37 -9.31 19.38
N LEU A 116 -4.14 -9.04 18.34
CA LEU A 116 -3.83 -8.03 17.32
C LEU A 116 -4.37 -6.64 17.67
N GLY A 117 -4.92 -6.48 18.88
CA GLY A 117 -5.47 -5.22 19.37
C GLY A 117 -6.96 -5.04 19.05
N PRO A 118 -7.59 -4.01 19.63
CA PRO A 118 -9.04 -3.81 19.54
C PRO A 118 -9.55 -3.53 18.13
N GLU A 119 -8.75 -2.87 17.31
CA GLU A 119 -9.07 -2.57 15.91
C GLU A 119 -8.68 -3.73 14.98
N GLY A 120 -7.90 -4.71 15.46
CA GLY A 120 -7.32 -5.78 14.67
C GLY A 120 -6.30 -5.27 13.65
N ALA A 121 -5.91 -6.10 12.70
CA ALA A 121 -4.86 -5.80 11.73
C ALA A 121 -5.20 -6.31 10.33
N ASN A 122 -4.53 -5.78 9.31
CA ASN A 122 -4.41 -6.45 8.02
C ASN A 122 -3.63 -7.75 8.24
N VAL A 123 -3.99 -8.82 7.56
CA VAL A 123 -3.32 -10.13 7.70
C VAL A 123 -2.59 -10.44 6.41
N ASN A 124 -1.28 -10.59 6.51
CA ASN A 124 -0.41 -10.87 5.37
C ASN A 124 0.19 -12.26 5.55
N PHE A 125 0.01 -13.09 4.54
CA PHE A 125 0.65 -14.39 4.44
C PHE A 125 1.82 -14.29 3.48
N VAL A 126 2.99 -14.77 3.89
CA VAL A 126 4.22 -14.64 3.14
C VAL A 126 4.91 -16.00 2.97
N GLU A 127 5.37 -16.26 1.76
CA GLU A 127 6.18 -17.41 1.41
C GLU A 127 7.49 -16.93 0.80
N GLU A 128 8.62 -17.47 1.27
CA GLU A 128 9.92 -17.26 0.65
C GLU A 128 10.10 -18.23 -0.52
N LYS A 129 10.43 -17.70 -1.69
CA LYS A 129 10.64 -18.48 -2.90
C LYS A 129 12.09 -18.98 -3.01
N PRO A 130 12.35 -20.06 -3.79
CA PRO A 130 13.70 -20.60 -3.95
C PRO A 130 14.73 -19.63 -4.53
N ASP A 131 14.30 -18.60 -5.23
CA ASP A 131 15.14 -17.52 -5.77
C ASP A 131 15.44 -16.41 -4.75
N GLY A 132 14.92 -16.54 -3.53
CA GLY A 132 15.09 -15.59 -2.45
C GLY A 132 14.11 -14.43 -2.45
N THR A 133 13.14 -14.39 -3.37
CA THR A 133 12.07 -13.39 -3.37
C THR A 133 10.94 -13.81 -2.42
N LEU A 134 10.04 -12.88 -2.10
CA LEU A 134 8.84 -13.17 -1.32
C LEU A 134 7.60 -13.17 -2.20
N SER A 135 6.69 -14.10 -1.95
CA SER A 135 5.30 -14.01 -2.41
C SER A 135 4.42 -13.62 -1.24
N VAL A 136 3.51 -12.66 -1.47
CA VAL A 136 2.63 -12.11 -0.42
C VAL A 136 1.19 -12.09 -0.90
N ARG A 137 0.29 -12.53 -0.02
CA ARG A 137 -1.17 -12.41 -0.18
C ARG A 137 -1.75 -11.78 1.09
N THR A 138 -2.67 -10.81 0.92
CA THR A 138 -3.16 -9.99 2.03
C THR A 138 -4.69 -10.06 2.13
N TYR A 139 -5.18 -10.37 3.34
CA TYR A 139 -6.56 -10.12 3.76
C TYR A 139 -6.61 -8.74 4.41
N GLU A 140 -7.39 -7.83 3.83
CA GLU A 140 -7.30 -6.41 4.17
C GLU A 140 -8.42 -5.96 5.10
N ARG A 141 -8.02 -5.25 6.16
CA ARG A 141 -8.92 -4.60 7.11
C ARG A 141 -9.76 -3.52 6.44
N GLY A 142 -11.07 -3.58 6.59
CA GLY A 142 -12.01 -2.63 5.99
C GLY A 142 -12.50 -3.05 4.60
N VAL A 143 -11.74 -3.86 3.86
CA VAL A 143 -12.21 -4.57 2.67
C VAL A 143 -12.87 -5.88 3.07
N GLU A 144 -12.32 -6.53 4.09
CA GLU A 144 -12.76 -7.80 4.66
C GLU A 144 -12.74 -8.94 3.64
N ASP A 145 -11.73 -8.90 2.77
CA ASP A 145 -11.47 -9.89 1.74
C ASP A 145 -9.99 -9.84 1.31
N GLU A 146 -9.56 -10.80 0.47
CA GLU A 146 -8.23 -10.75 -0.15
C GLU A 146 -8.16 -9.65 -1.21
N THR A 147 -7.10 -8.83 -1.13
CA THR A 147 -6.82 -7.79 -2.12
C THR A 147 -5.69 -8.18 -3.05
N TRP A 148 -5.60 -7.51 -4.21
CA TRP A 148 -4.54 -7.75 -5.20
C TRP A 148 -3.16 -7.38 -4.68
N ALA A 149 -3.06 -6.27 -3.95
CA ALA A 149 -1.85 -5.80 -3.28
C ALA A 149 -2.22 -4.75 -2.22
N CYS A 150 -1.49 -4.76 -1.12
CA CYS A 150 -1.58 -3.75 -0.06
C CYS A 150 -0.18 -3.16 0.13
N GLY A 151 0.04 -1.89 -0.24
CA GLY A 151 1.37 -1.27 -0.22
C GLY A 151 2.01 -1.24 1.17
N THR A 152 1.25 -0.89 2.21
CA THR A 152 1.71 -0.95 3.60
C THR A 152 1.97 -2.38 4.07
N GLY A 153 1.19 -3.36 3.56
CA GLY A 153 1.37 -4.79 3.82
C GLY A 153 2.63 -5.35 3.17
N VAL A 154 2.90 -4.98 1.92
CA VAL A 154 4.16 -5.31 1.21
C VAL A 154 5.35 -4.78 2.00
N THR A 155 5.29 -3.51 2.45
CA THR A 155 6.33 -2.90 3.28
C THR A 155 6.51 -3.64 4.62
N ALA A 156 5.42 -4.03 5.26
CA ALA A 156 5.45 -4.80 6.50
C ALA A 156 6.14 -6.17 6.31
N CYS A 157 5.77 -6.89 5.25
CA CYS A 157 6.40 -8.19 4.93
C CYS A 157 7.89 -8.05 4.62
N ALA A 158 8.28 -7.03 3.85
CA ALA A 158 9.68 -6.74 3.52
C ALA A 158 10.52 -6.53 4.80
N ILE A 159 10.05 -5.70 5.72
CA ILE A 159 10.74 -5.40 6.97
C ILE A 159 10.82 -6.63 7.87
N VAL A 160 9.70 -7.36 8.05
CA VAL A 160 9.63 -8.55 8.92
C VAL A 160 10.54 -9.65 8.43
N MET A 161 10.54 -9.91 7.12
CA MET A 161 11.34 -10.96 6.49
C MET A 161 12.77 -10.51 6.14
N ASN A 162 13.08 -9.22 6.35
CA ASN A 162 14.35 -8.60 5.94
C ASN A 162 14.68 -8.88 4.46
N ASN A 163 13.70 -8.65 3.60
CA ASN A 163 13.78 -8.88 2.16
C ASN A 163 13.28 -7.65 1.39
N HIS A 164 13.68 -7.52 0.15
CA HIS A 164 13.40 -6.32 -0.64
C HIS A 164 12.49 -6.58 -1.84
N ASP A 165 12.45 -7.81 -2.36
CA ASP A 165 11.75 -8.15 -3.60
C ASP A 165 10.51 -8.99 -3.32
N ILE A 166 9.35 -8.40 -3.62
CA ILE A 166 8.05 -8.94 -3.22
C ILE A 166 7.13 -9.09 -4.43
N HIS A 167 6.58 -10.28 -4.61
CA HIS A 167 5.56 -10.60 -5.58
C HIS A 167 4.18 -10.63 -4.94
N THR A 168 3.22 -9.98 -5.57
CA THR A 168 1.81 -10.01 -5.20
C THR A 168 0.95 -10.30 -6.43
N ARG A 169 -0.34 -10.55 -6.24
CA ARG A 169 -1.28 -10.65 -7.38
C ARG A 169 -1.43 -9.34 -8.15
N GLY A 170 -1.12 -8.20 -7.52
CA GLY A 170 -1.21 -6.85 -8.11
C GLY A 170 0.05 -6.40 -8.83
N GLY A 171 1.15 -7.14 -8.70
CA GLY A 171 2.42 -6.85 -9.35
C GLY A 171 3.61 -7.09 -8.45
N ASP A 172 4.78 -6.72 -8.98
CA ASP A 172 6.07 -6.87 -8.32
C ASP A 172 6.47 -5.55 -7.68
N PHE A 173 6.97 -5.64 -6.45
CA PHE A 173 7.38 -4.50 -5.67
C PHE A 173 8.81 -4.68 -5.18
N HIS A 174 9.51 -3.56 -5.05
CA HIS A 174 10.79 -3.49 -4.36
C HIS A 174 10.64 -2.56 -3.15
N VAL A 175 11.02 -3.01 -1.96
CA VAL A 175 11.00 -2.18 -0.75
C VAL A 175 12.42 -1.88 -0.34
N ARG A 176 12.79 -0.61 -0.37
CA ARG A 176 14.09 -0.14 0.12
C ARG A 176 13.94 0.38 1.54
N PHE A 177 14.83 -0.01 2.41
CA PHE A 177 14.95 0.52 3.77
C PHE A 177 16.37 0.37 4.30
N ARG A 178 16.68 1.12 5.34
CA ARG A 178 17.92 0.98 6.12
C ARG A 178 17.56 0.77 7.58
N GLN A 179 18.37 -0.01 8.28
CA GLN A 179 18.27 -0.11 9.72
C GLN A 179 19.31 0.81 10.34
N VAL A 180 18.85 1.79 11.11
CA VAL A 180 19.69 2.69 11.90
C VAL A 180 19.29 2.55 13.36
N CYS A 181 20.20 2.02 14.19
CA CYS A 181 19.92 1.66 15.57
C CYS A 181 18.66 0.76 15.66
N ASP A 182 17.65 1.20 16.38
CA ASP A 182 16.40 0.47 16.60
C ASP A 182 15.24 1.01 15.74
N THR A 183 15.55 1.50 14.53
CA THR A 183 14.53 2.02 13.61
C THR A 183 14.87 1.62 12.18
N TYR A 184 13.86 1.19 11.43
CA TYR A 184 13.91 1.09 9.98
C TYR A 184 13.58 2.45 9.40
N THR A 185 14.53 3.03 8.66
CA THR A 185 14.47 4.39 8.11
C THR A 185 14.64 4.39 6.62
N ASP A 186 14.35 5.51 5.97
CA ASP A 186 14.46 5.65 4.52
C ASP A 186 13.66 4.56 3.81
N VAL A 187 12.45 4.34 4.31
CA VAL A 187 11.57 3.28 3.83
C VAL A 187 10.85 3.77 2.58
N HIS A 188 11.04 3.03 1.48
CA HIS A 188 10.46 3.33 0.18
C HIS A 188 9.80 2.10 -0.41
N LEU A 189 8.59 2.27 -0.89
CA LEU A 189 7.87 1.28 -1.68
C LEU A 189 7.96 1.64 -3.17
N ILE A 190 8.58 0.78 -3.94
CA ILE A 190 8.76 0.96 -5.38
C ILE A 190 7.90 -0.09 -6.09
N GLY A 191 6.99 0.36 -6.95
CA GLY A 191 6.08 -0.59 -7.58
C GLY A 191 5.27 -0.01 -8.74
N PRO A 192 4.46 -0.87 -9.38
CA PRO A 192 3.68 -0.49 -10.55
C PRO A 192 2.47 0.36 -10.16
N ALA A 193 2.15 1.31 -11.01
CA ALA A 193 0.91 2.07 -10.97
C ALA A 193 0.29 2.14 -12.37
N SER A 194 -1.03 2.00 -12.46
CA SER A 194 -1.75 2.05 -13.72
C SER A 194 -2.80 3.14 -13.68
N PHE A 195 -2.97 3.86 -14.79
CA PHE A 195 -4.05 4.82 -14.93
C PHE A 195 -5.34 4.07 -15.30
N ASN A 196 -6.29 4.03 -14.38
CA ASN A 196 -7.54 3.29 -14.57
C ASN A 196 -8.66 4.17 -15.16
N PHE A 197 -8.92 5.35 -14.55
CA PHE A 197 -9.96 6.26 -15.00
C PHE A 197 -9.68 7.70 -14.52
N ALA A 198 -10.34 8.66 -15.16
CA ALA A 198 -10.44 10.05 -14.70
C ALA A 198 -11.89 10.37 -14.40
N GLY A 199 -12.14 11.25 -13.44
CA GLY A 199 -13.48 11.69 -13.08
C GLY A 199 -13.45 13.03 -12.35
N GLU A 200 -14.63 13.63 -12.23
CA GLU A 200 -14.83 14.86 -11.47
C GLU A 200 -15.59 14.56 -10.19
N ILE A 201 -15.16 15.19 -9.10
CA ILE A 201 -15.87 15.11 -7.82
C ILE A 201 -16.66 16.40 -7.64
N LEU A 202 -17.97 16.28 -7.65
CA LEU A 202 -18.84 17.42 -7.38
C LEU A 202 -18.87 17.68 -5.86
N LYS A 203 -18.60 18.94 -5.49
CA LYS A 203 -18.70 19.41 -4.09
C LYS A 203 -19.81 20.45 -4.01
N LYS A 204 -20.63 20.35 -2.98
CA LYS A 204 -21.57 21.39 -2.55
C LYS A 204 -21.23 21.75 -1.11
N ASP A 205 -21.02 23.05 -0.83
CA ASP A 205 -20.71 23.56 0.51
C ASP A 205 -19.51 22.83 1.19
N ASN A 206 -18.44 22.55 0.44
CA ASN A 206 -17.28 21.75 0.86
C ASN A 206 -17.56 20.29 1.23
N GLN A 207 -18.73 19.77 0.94
CA GLN A 207 -19.07 18.36 1.12
C GLN A 207 -19.09 17.65 -0.25
N ILE A 208 -18.63 16.40 -0.26
CA ILE A 208 -18.71 15.54 -1.45
C ILE A 208 -20.17 15.09 -1.60
N ILE A 209 -20.75 15.41 -2.77
CA ILE A 209 -22.13 14.97 -3.10
C ILE A 209 -22.06 13.51 -3.53
N ARG A 210 -22.74 12.63 -2.85
CA ARG A 210 -22.92 11.24 -3.26
C ARG A 210 -24.02 11.16 -4.32
N ARG A 211 -23.92 10.15 -5.19
CA ARG A 211 -24.92 9.91 -6.24
C ARG A 211 -26.36 9.77 -5.68
N SER A 212 -26.49 9.28 -4.44
CA SER A 212 -27.78 9.21 -3.70
C SER A 212 -28.37 10.57 -3.36
N ASP A 213 -27.54 11.64 -3.36
CA ASP A 213 -27.96 12.98 -2.92
C ASP A 213 -28.37 13.86 -4.12
N ILE A 214 -28.23 13.33 -5.34
CA ILE A 214 -28.68 13.96 -6.57
C ILE A 214 -30.14 13.61 -6.76
N GLN A 215 -31.03 14.43 -6.23
CA GLN A 215 -32.44 14.37 -6.60
C GLN A 215 -32.53 14.80 -8.08
N THR A 216 -33.05 13.91 -8.91
CA THR A 216 -33.39 14.22 -10.29
C THR A 216 -34.42 15.35 -10.27
N ILE A 217 -34.03 16.52 -10.77
CA ILE A 217 -34.93 17.65 -11.05
C ILE A 217 -35.67 17.34 -12.35
#